data_7c920716a898766242008b13a6e8e522
#
_entry.id   7c920716a898766242008b13a6e8e522
#
_cell.length_a   1.000
_cell.length_b   1.000
_cell.length_c   1.000
_cell.angle_alpha   90.00
_cell.angle_beta   90.00
_cell.angle_gamma   90.00
#
_symmetry.space_group_name_H-M   'P 1'
#
loop_
_entity.id
_entity.type
_entity.pdbx_description
1 polymer ?
#
loop_
_entity_poly.entity_id
_entity_poly.type
_entity_poly.pdbx_seq_one_letter_code
_entity_poly.pdbx_strand_id
1 'polypeptide(L)'
;MNAIKRFGSAMIVPVLMFAFFGIVLGFATLFKNPTIMGGLADQQTFWFKFWSVIESGGWVIFTHMEIVFVVGLPLSLAKKAPGHAALAALMGYLMFNTFINAILTQWPHTFGANLKKGVENTTGLKSIAGIETLDTNILGAIIISGIITWIHNRYYSKRLPEMLGVFQGLTFVVTISFFVMLPVAAITCVVWPTICLLYTSP
;
A
#
# COMPACT_ATOMS: atom_id res chain seq x y z
N MET A 1 -9.16 23.86 -10.26
CA MET A 1 -7.70 23.91 -10.54
C MET A 1 -6.83 23.57 -9.31
N ASN A 2 -7.27 23.85 -8.09
CA ASN A 2 -6.43 23.62 -6.88
C ASN A 2 -6.30 22.16 -6.42
N ALA A 3 -7.30 21.30 -6.68
CA ALA A 3 -7.28 19.89 -6.26
C ALA A 3 -6.24 19.07 -7.04
N ILE A 4 -6.17 19.23 -8.35
CA ILE A 4 -5.22 18.54 -9.23
C ILE A 4 -3.78 18.95 -8.90
N LYS A 5 -3.53 20.24 -8.66
CA LYS A 5 -2.20 20.73 -8.23
C LYS A 5 -1.79 20.12 -6.88
N ARG A 6 -2.70 20.03 -5.91
CA ARG A 6 -2.42 19.42 -4.61
C ARG A 6 -2.16 17.92 -4.72
N PHE A 7 -2.91 17.23 -5.56
CA PHE A 7 -2.69 15.80 -5.83
C PHE A 7 -1.34 15.56 -6.48
N GLY A 8 -0.98 16.35 -7.53
CA GLY A 8 0.34 16.26 -8.16
C GLY A 8 1.47 16.54 -7.19
N SER A 9 1.33 17.55 -6.32
CA SER A 9 2.32 17.84 -5.27
C SER A 9 2.42 16.69 -4.24
N ALA A 10 1.33 16.00 -3.94
CA ALA A 10 1.33 14.86 -3.02
C ALA A 10 2.09 13.66 -3.57
N MET A 11 2.10 13.49 -4.90
CA MET A 11 2.81 12.41 -5.58
C MET A 11 4.33 12.59 -5.65
N ILE A 12 4.85 13.81 -5.44
CA ILE A 12 6.28 14.11 -5.57
C ILE A 12 7.09 13.30 -4.54
N VAL A 13 6.65 13.23 -3.29
CA VAL A 13 7.40 12.55 -2.22
C VAL A 13 7.58 11.07 -2.49
N PRO A 14 6.53 10.27 -2.76
CA PRO A 14 6.67 8.87 -3.17
C PRO A 14 7.59 8.69 -4.38
N VAL A 15 7.42 9.51 -5.41
CA VAL A 15 8.22 9.41 -6.65
C VAL A 15 9.71 9.67 -6.38
N LEU A 16 10.05 10.66 -5.56
CA LEU A 16 11.44 10.94 -5.18
C LEU A 16 12.05 9.79 -4.38
N MET A 17 11.26 9.13 -3.52
CA MET A 17 11.74 7.93 -2.80
C MET A 17 12.08 6.80 -3.79
N PHE A 18 11.23 6.53 -4.77
CA PHE A 18 11.52 5.53 -5.80
C PHE A 18 12.77 5.87 -6.60
N ALA A 19 12.96 7.12 -6.98
CA ALA A 19 14.16 7.57 -7.70
C ALA A 19 15.43 7.33 -6.88
N PHE A 20 15.43 7.70 -5.59
CA PHE A 20 16.56 7.49 -4.69
C PHE A 20 16.89 6.00 -4.52
N PHE A 21 15.89 5.17 -4.20
CA PHE A 21 16.12 3.73 -4.04
C PHE A 21 16.48 3.03 -5.35
N GLY A 22 15.99 3.52 -6.49
CA GLY A 22 16.42 3.05 -7.82
C GLY A 22 17.92 3.28 -8.05
N ILE A 23 18.43 4.44 -7.65
CA ILE A 23 19.89 4.73 -7.71
C ILE A 23 20.66 3.78 -6.77
N VAL A 24 20.19 3.57 -5.54
CA VAL A 24 20.82 2.64 -4.58
C VAL A 24 20.87 1.23 -5.14
N LEU A 25 19.77 0.73 -5.72
CA LEU A 25 19.74 -0.59 -6.37
C LEU A 25 20.69 -0.67 -7.57
N GLY A 26 20.75 0.39 -8.37
CA GLY A 26 21.68 0.47 -9.50
C GLY A 26 23.14 0.34 -9.04
N PHE A 27 23.53 1.04 -7.99
CA PHE A 27 24.88 0.89 -7.41
C PHE A 27 25.10 -0.50 -6.82
N ALA A 28 24.13 -1.04 -6.08
CA ALA A 28 24.26 -2.36 -5.49
C ALA A 28 24.46 -3.45 -6.57
N THR A 29 23.68 -3.39 -7.66
CA THR A 29 23.82 -4.29 -8.79
C THR A 29 25.18 -4.12 -9.51
N LEU A 30 25.64 -2.87 -9.67
CA LEU A 30 26.91 -2.57 -10.32
C LEU A 30 28.10 -3.14 -9.49
N PHE A 31 28.09 -2.95 -8.18
CA PHE A 31 29.15 -3.44 -7.30
C PHE A 31 29.09 -4.95 -7.02
N LYS A 32 28.03 -5.62 -7.38
CA LYS A 32 27.91 -7.09 -7.36
C LYS A 32 28.23 -7.72 -8.71
N ASN A 33 28.47 -6.92 -9.75
CA ASN A 33 28.72 -7.45 -11.08
C ASN A 33 30.18 -7.98 -11.20
N PRO A 34 30.35 -9.28 -11.50
CA PRO A 34 31.68 -9.88 -11.62
C PRO A 34 32.51 -9.30 -12.76
N THR A 35 31.87 -8.78 -13.80
CA THR A 35 32.58 -8.13 -14.93
C THR A 35 33.29 -6.85 -14.51
N ILE A 36 32.78 -6.15 -13.49
CA ILE A 36 33.32 -4.86 -13.01
C ILE A 36 34.25 -5.08 -11.81
N MET A 37 33.83 -5.91 -10.84
CA MET A 37 34.52 -6.10 -9.56
C MET A 37 35.39 -7.37 -9.52
N GLY A 38 35.39 -8.18 -10.56
CA GLY A 38 36.22 -9.38 -10.62
C GLY A 38 35.96 -10.30 -9.41
N GLY A 39 37.04 -10.75 -8.76
CA GLY A 39 36.97 -11.67 -7.62
C GLY A 39 36.28 -11.12 -6.36
N LEU A 40 36.10 -9.78 -6.23
CA LEU A 40 35.34 -9.20 -5.13
C LEU A 40 33.84 -9.49 -5.23
N ALA A 41 33.33 -9.76 -6.43
CA ALA A 41 31.93 -10.10 -6.68
C ALA A 41 31.62 -11.59 -6.43
N ASP A 42 32.53 -12.37 -5.89
CA ASP A 42 32.25 -13.73 -5.45
C ASP A 42 31.27 -13.72 -4.29
N GLN A 43 30.25 -14.61 -4.36
CA GLN A 43 29.16 -14.72 -3.39
C GLN A 43 29.63 -14.99 -1.95
N GLN A 44 30.83 -15.55 -1.77
CA GLN A 44 31.42 -15.83 -0.46
C GLN A 44 32.10 -14.62 0.16
N THR A 45 32.41 -13.59 -0.62
CA THR A 45 33.12 -12.39 -0.15
C THR A 45 32.23 -11.52 0.75
N PHE A 46 32.85 -10.86 1.72
CA PHE A 46 32.18 -9.85 2.53
C PHE A 46 31.57 -8.72 1.67
N TRP A 47 32.28 -8.33 0.60
CA TRP A 47 31.87 -7.31 -0.35
C TRP A 47 30.51 -7.64 -0.99
N PHE A 48 30.38 -8.82 -1.56
CA PHE A 48 29.14 -9.27 -2.18
C PHE A 48 27.97 -9.34 -1.17
N LYS A 49 28.23 -9.89 0.02
CA LYS A 49 27.22 -9.99 1.09
C LYS A 49 26.74 -8.61 1.56
N PHE A 50 27.68 -7.67 1.72
CA PHE A 50 27.35 -6.28 2.10
C PHE A 50 26.42 -5.61 1.09
N TRP A 51 26.77 -5.66 -0.20
CA TRP A 51 25.93 -5.08 -1.24
C TRP A 51 24.61 -5.84 -1.45
N SER A 52 24.54 -7.13 -1.18
CA SER A 52 23.30 -7.90 -1.19
C SER A 52 22.34 -7.47 -0.08
N VAL A 53 22.85 -7.10 1.10
CA VAL A 53 22.01 -6.55 2.18
C VAL A 53 21.46 -5.19 1.79
N ILE A 54 22.28 -4.31 1.21
CA ILE A 54 21.83 -2.99 0.72
C ILE A 54 20.76 -3.16 -0.37
N GLU A 55 20.98 -4.06 -1.31
CA GLU A 55 20.03 -4.37 -2.39
C GLU A 55 18.69 -4.87 -1.82
N SER A 56 18.73 -5.81 -0.89
CA SER A 56 17.50 -6.31 -0.23
C SER A 56 16.73 -5.20 0.48
N GLY A 57 17.44 -4.29 1.16
CA GLY A 57 16.83 -3.10 1.75
C GLY A 57 16.21 -2.15 0.71
N GLY A 58 16.87 -1.98 -0.43
CA GLY A 58 16.39 -1.14 -1.53
C GLY A 58 15.11 -1.69 -2.18
N TRP A 59 14.99 -3.01 -2.30
CA TRP A 59 13.81 -3.66 -2.88
C TRP A 59 12.55 -3.47 -2.05
N VAL A 60 12.64 -3.21 -0.73
CA VAL A 60 11.48 -3.04 0.16
C VAL A 60 10.52 -1.95 -0.35
N ILE A 61 11.06 -0.83 -0.86
CA ILE A 61 10.24 0.27 -1.36
C ILE A 61 9.44 -0.14 -2.60
N PHE A 62 10.03 -0.92 -3.49
CA PHE A 62 9.36 -1.40 -4.71
C PHE A 62 8.37 -2.52 -4.42
N THR A 63 8.68 -3.38 -3.46
CA THR A 63 7.80 -4.48 -3.04
C THR A 63 6.55 -3.97 -2.32
N HIS A 64 6.70 -2.88 -1.54
CA HIS A 64 5.61 -2.28 -0.76
C HIS A 64 5.24 -0.87 -1.25
N MET A 65 5.32 -0.64 -2.56
CA MET A 65 5.05 0.68 -3.14
C MET A 65 3.65 1.20 -2.80
N GLU A 66 2.66 0.32 -2.66
CA GLU A 66 1.30 0.70 -2.29
C GLU A 66 1.28 1.40 -0.93
N ILE A 67 2.03 0.88 0.06
CA ILE A 67 2.10 1.47 1.41
C ILE A 67 2.72 2.86 1.36
N VAL A 68 3.74 3.07 0.52
CA VAL A 68 4.37 4.38 0.34
C VAL A 68 3.35 5.42 -0.16
N PHE A 69 2.50 5.04 -1.12
CA PHE A 69 1.43 5.92 -1.61
C PHE A 69 0.32 6.13 -0.57
N VAL A 70 -0.08 5.08 0.15
CA VAL A 70 -1.10 5.16 1.21
C VAL A 70 -0.71 6.15 2.29
N VAL A 71 0.57 6.17 2.69
CA VAL A 71 1.09 7.10 3.70
C VAL A 71 1.37 8.48 3.11
N GLY A 72 1.96 8.53 1.92
CA GLY A 72 2.42 9.77 1.28
C GLY A 72 1.29 10.72 0.88
N LEU A 73 0.18 10.19 0.36
CA LEU A 73 -0.95 11.01 -0.10
C LEU A 73 -1.61 11.80 1.04
N PRO A 74 -1.99 11.21 2.19
CA PRO A 74 -2.60 11.96 3.28
C PRO A 74 -1.70 13.03 3.88
N LEU A 75 -0.39 12.80 3.92
CA LEU A 75 0.58 13.80 4.40
C LEU A 75 0.45 15.15 3.67
N SER A 76 0.16 15.08 2.37
CA SER A 76 0.03 16.29 1.53
C SER A 76 -1.41 16.77 1.35
N LEU A 77 -2.42 15.88 1.45
CA LEU A 77 -3.82 16.18 1.18
C LEU A 77 -4.61 16.53 2.45
N ALA A 78 -4.15 16.13 3.63
CA ALA A 78 -4.82 16.44 4.88
C ALA A 78 -4.77 17.93 5.18
N LYS A 79 -5.92 18.48 5.63
CA LYS A 79 -6.05 19.89 6.01
C LYS A 79 -5.52 20.18 7.42
N LYS A 80 -5.61 19.19 8.31
CA LYS A 80 -5.17 19.26 9.71
C LYS A 80 -4.51 17.96 10.11
N ALA A 81 -3.53 18.04 10.99
CA ALA A 81 -2.82 16.88 11.56
C ALA A 81 -2.44 15.82 10.50
N PRO A 82 -1.57 16.15 9.52
CA PRO A 82 -1.26 15.26 8.40
C PRO A 82 -0.67 13.91 8.85
N GLY A 83 0.09 13.88 9.95
CA GLY A 83 0.60 12.63 10.53
C GLY A 83 -0.52 11.70 11.02
N HIS A 84 -1.58 12.25 11.64
CA HIS A 84 -2.75 11.46 12.04
C HIS A 84 -3.51 10.95 10.81
N ALA A 85 -3.61 11.74 9.75
CA ALA A 85 -4.24 11.31 8.51
C ALA A 85 -3.47 10.16 7.84
N ALA A 86 -2.14 10.23 7.84
CA ALA A 86 -1.29 9.17 7.32
C ALA A 86 -1.43 7.87 8.12
N LEU A 87 -1.46 7.96 9.46
CA LEU A 87 -1.69 6.80 10.32
C LEU A 87 -3.08 6.20 10.11
N ALA A 88 -4.12 7.04 10.02
CA ALA A 88 -5.48 6.59 9.71
C ALA A 88 -5.55 5.87 8.36
N ALA A 89 -4.87 6.41 7.33
CA ALA A 89 -4.84 5.82 6.01
C ALA A 89 -4.10 4.47 5.99
N LEU A 90 -2.97 4.36 6.68
CA LEU A 90 -2.25 3.11 6.82
C LEU A 90 -3.13 2.04 7.49
N MET A 91 -3.74 2.37 8.64
CA MET A 91 -4.61 1.44 9.36
C MET A 91 -5.83 1.05 8.54
N GLY A 92 -6.48 2.00 7.88
CA GLY A 92 -7.63 1.73 7.03
C GLY A 92 -7.28 0.90 5.79
N TYR A 93 -6.09 1.08 5.21
CA TYR A 93 -5.61 0.25 4.11
C TYR A 93 -5.32 -1.19 4.54
N LEU A 94 -4.73 -1.39 5.72
CA LEU A 94 -4.53 -2.72 6.29
C LEU A 94 -5.88 -3.41 6.60
N MET A 95 -6.84 -2.67 7.18
CA MET A 95 -8.21 -3.16 7.41
C MET A 95 -8.89 -3.58 6.10
N PHE A 96 -8.78 -2.76 5.06
CA PHE A 96 -9.31 -3.06 3.74
C PHE A 96 -8.76 -4.38 3.18
N ASN A 97 -7.44 -4.57 3.22
CA ASN A 97 -6.80 -5.81 2.76
C ASN A 97 -7.18 -7.02 3.63
N THR A 98 -7.30 -6.84 4.95
CA THR A 98 -7.76 -7.89 5.86
C THR A 98 -9.21 -8.28 5.59
N PHE A 99 -10.09 -7.32 5.29
CA PHE A 99 -11.48 -7.63 4.91
C PHE A 99 -11.55 -8.39 3.59
N ILE A 100 -10.76 -8.02 2.58
CA ILE A 100 -10.66 -8.79 1.33
C ILE A 100 -10.20 -10.21 1.62
N ASN A 101 -9.14 -10.40 2.40
CA ASN A 101 -8.65 -11.72 2.78
C ASN A 101 -9.74 -12.55 3.47
N ALA A 102 -10.42 -11.96 4.45
CA ALA A 102 -11.50 -12.62 5.19
C ALA A 102 -12.68 -13.02 4.27
N ILE A 103 -13.09 -12.12 3.37
CA ILE A 103 -14.17 -12.38 2.40
C ILE A 103 -13.77 -13.52 1.47
N LEU A 104 -12.59 -13.50 0.89
CA LEU A 104 -12.12 -14.53 -0.04
C LEU A 104 -11.89 -15.88 0.66
N THR A 105 -11.52 -15.87 1.94
CA THR A 105 -11.35 -17.09 2.74
C THR A 105 -12.70 -17.73 3.08
N GLN A 106 -13.71 -16.93 3.41
CA GLN A 106 -15.04 -17.42 3.78
C GLN A 106 -15.88 -17.84 2.56
N TRP A 107 -15.71 -17.17 1.42
CA TRP A 107 -16.45 -17.43 0.18
C TRP A 107 -15.54 -17.71 -1.02
N PRO A 108 -14.70 -18.78 -0.99
CA PRO A 108 -13.66 -19.01 -2.00
C PRO A 108 -14.21 -19.30 -3.40
N HIS A 109 -15.46 -19.77 -3.51
CA HIS A 109 -16.07 -20.12 -4.80
C HIS A 109 -16.90 -19.01 -5.43
N THR A 110 -17.22 -17.94 -4.69
CA THR A 110 -18.12 -16.89 -5.15
C THR A 110 -17.39 -15.82 -5.96
N PHE A 111 -16.11 -15.57 -5.64
CA PHE A 111 -15.35 -14.45 -6.20
C PHE A 111 -14.22 -14.86 -7.16
N GLY A 112 -14.12 -16.13 -7.52
CA GLY A 112 -13.15 -16.63 -8.53
C GLY A 112 -11.67 -16.59 -8.11
N ALA A 113 -11.34 -16.02 -6.96
CA ALA A 113 -10.01 -15.97 -6.41
C ALA A 113 -9.84 -16.98 -5.28
N ASN A 114 -9.01 -18.00 -5.48
CA ASN A 114 -8.85 -19.09 -4.52
C ASN A 114 -7.54 -18.94 -3.74
N LEU A 115 -7.61 -18.33 -2.56
CA LEU A 115 -6.46 -18.17 -1.66
C LEU A 115 -5.81 -19.49 -1.23
N LYS A 116 -6.56 -20.61 -1.27
CA LYS A 116 -6.06 -21.94 -0.91
C LYS A 116 -4.97 -22.46 -1.87
N LYS A 117 -4.85 -21.89 -3.08
CA LYS A 117 -3.82 -22.25 -4.07
C LYS A 117 -2.51 -21.49 -3.88
N GLY A 118 -2.45 -20.55 -2.94
CA GLY A 118 -1.31 -19.67 -2.71
C GLY A 118 -1.20 -18.53 -3.73
N VAL A 119 -0.50 -17.47 -3.32
CA VAL A 119 -0.31 -16.24 -4.13
C VAL A 119 0.45 -16.53 -5.42
N GLU A 120 1.38 -17.49 -5.39
CA GLU A 120 2.24 -17.85 -6.54
C GLU A 120 1.47 -18.56 -7.67
N ASN A 121 0.34 -19.17 -7.36
CA ASN A 121 -0.42 -20.01 -8.32
C ASN A 121 -1.77 -19.42 -8.74
N THR A 122 -2.09 -18.20 -8.28
CA THR A 122 -3.36 -17.54 -8.60
C THR A 122 -3.11 -16.14 -9.11
N THR A 123 -3.42 -15.89 -10.37
CA THR A 123 -3.32 -14.56 -10.99
C THR A 123 -4.21 -13.56 -10.24
N GLY A 124 -3.66 -12.40 -9.91
CA GLY A 124 -4.41 -11.32 -9.26
C GLY A 124 -4.40 -11.32 -7.72
N LEU A 125 -3.61 -12.20 -7.09
CA LEU A 125 -3.34 -12.15 -5.66
C LEU A 125 -1.95 -11.59 -5.38
N LYS A 126 -1.82 -10.87 -4.25
CA LYS A 126 -0.57 -10.31 -3.74
C LYS A 126 -0.54 -10.37 -2.22
N SER A 127 0.67 -10.49 -1.64
CA SER A 127 0.86 -10.34 -0.21
C SER A 127 1.28 -8.91 0.12
N ILE A 128 0.46 -8.20 0.90
CA ILE A 128 0.72 -6.83 1.36
C ILE A 128 0.87 -6.85 2.87
N ALA A 129 2.05 -6.51 3.36
CA ALA A 129 2.39 -6.56 4.79
C ALA A 129 2.07 -7.92 5.45
N GLY A 130 2.24 -9.03 4.72
CA GLY A 130 1.93 -10.38 5.20
C GLY A 130 0.45 -10.79 5.09
N ILE A 131 -0.42 -9.93 4.54
CA ILE A 131 -1.83 -10.22 4.30
C ILE A 131 -2.00 -10.61 2.83
N GLU A 132 -2.45 -11.82 2.57
CA GLU A 132 -2.81 -12.27 1.22
C GLU A 132 -4.11 -11.59 0.77
N THR A 133 -4.07 -10.84 -0.29
CA THR A 133 -5.17 -10.00 -0.76
C THR A 133 -5.21 -9.93 -2.29
N LEU A 134 -6.23 -9.29 -2.84
CA LEU A 134 -6.28 -8.99 -4.26
C LEU A 134 -5.21 -7.94 -4.61
N ASP A 135 -4.52 -8.15 -5.71
CA ASP A 135 -3.56 -7.17 -6.23
C ASP A 135 -4.29 -5.97 -6.84
N THR A 136 -4.67 -5.03 -5.98
CA THR A 136 -5.25 -3.75 -6.39
C THR A 136 -4.19 -2.74 -6.80
N ASN A 137 -2.91 -3.09 -6.61
CA ASN A 137 -1.75 -2.29 -6.97
C ASN A 137 -1.84 -0.83 -6.43
N ILE A 138 -1.09 0.09 -7.02
CA ILE A 138 -1.07 1.51 -6.64
C ILE A 138 -2.45 2.16 -6.77
N LEU A 139 -3.28 1.73 -7.73
CA LEU A 139 -4.62 2.29 -7.93
C LEU A 139 -5.51 2.08 -6.69
N GLY A 140 -5.54 0.88 -6.13
CA GLY A 140 -6.25 0.60 -4.88
C GLY A 140 -5.73 1.46 -3.73
N ALA A 141 -4.41 1.56 -3.60
CA ALA A 141 -3.76 2.37 -2.57
C ALA A 141 -4.18 3.86 -2.65
N ILE A 142 -4.21 4.44 -3.85
CA ILE A 142 -4.62 5.84 -4.09
C ILE A 142 -6.09 6.04 -3.74
N ILE A 143 -6.98 5.15 -4.20
CA ILE A 143 -8.42 5.25 -3.95
C ILE A 143 -8.71 5.16 -2.45
N ILE A 144 -8.18 4.13 -1.78
CA ILE A 144 -8.40 3.92 -0.34
C ILE A 144 -7.83 5.08 0.49
N SER A 145 -6.61 5.50 0.18
CA SER A 145 -5.97 6.64 0.84
C SER A 145 -6.76 7.93 0.63
N GLY A 146 -7.31 8.14 -0.58
CA GLY A 146 -8.18 9.28 -0.89
C GLY A 146 -9.46 9.27 -0.08
N ILE A 147 -10.16 8.13 0.02
CA ILE A 147 -11.38 7.95 0.81
C ILE A 147 -11.10 8.27 2.28
N ILE A 148 -10.03 7.71 2.85
CA ILE A 148 -9.70 7.90 4.27
C ILE A 148 -9.28 9.34 4.54
N THR A 149 -8.53 9.96 3.63
CA THR A 149 -8.17 11.38 3.75
C THR A 149 -9.40 12.28 3.69
N TRP A 150 -10.39 11.95 2.86
CA TRP A 150 -11.67 12.66 2.83
C TRP A 150 -12.43 12.51 4.16
N ILE A 151 -12.51 11.28 4.70
CA ILE A 151 -13.10 11.01 6.02
C ILE A 151 -12.37 11.82 7.10
N HIS A 152 -11.04 11.81 7.10
CA HIS A 152 -10.21 12.55 8.04
C HIS A 152 -10.51 14.04 7.96
N ASN A 153 -10.48 14.63 6.77
CA ASN A 153 -10.74 16.06 6.59
C ASN A 153 -12.15 16.48 7.01
N ARG A 154 -13.12 15.55 6.97
CA ARG A 154 -14.52 15.82 7.32
C ARG A 154 -14.80 15.62 8.80
N TYR A 155 -14.23 14.62 9.43
CA TYR A 155 -14.63 14.16 10.77
C TYR A 155 -13.60 14.41 11.85
N TYR A 156 -12.34 14.64 11.54
CA TYR A 156 -11.26 14.84 12.52
C TYR A 156 -11.53 15.97 13.53
N SER A 157 -12.16 17.07 13.10
CA SER A 157 -12.44 18.24 13.95
C SER A 157 -13.83 18.21 14.59
N LYS A 158 -14.61 17.16 14.38
CA LYS A 158 -15.94 17.06 15.00
C LYS A 158 -15.79 16.74 16.49
N ARG A 159 -16.49 17.54 17.32
CA ARG A 159 -16.63 17.29 18.76
C ARG A 159 -17.71 16.22 18.97
N LEU A 160 -17.37 15.18 19.72
CA LEU A 160 -18.29 14.16 20.17
C LEU A 160 -18.90 14.55 21.52
N PRO A 161 -20.08 13.99 21.90
CA PRO A 161 -20.62 14.13 23.25
C PRO A 161 -19.60 13.72 24.32
N GLU A 162 -19.69 14.26 25.52
CA GLU A 162 -18.72 14.04 26.62
C GLU A 162 -18.44 12.56 26.89
N MET A 163 -19.44 11.71 26.80
CA MET A 163 -19.30 10.25 26.99
C MET A 163 -18.36 9.58 25.95
N LEU A 164 -18.27 10.13 24.74
CA LEU A 164 -17.44 9.64 23.64
C LEU A 164 -16.20 10.52 23.39
N GLY A 165 -15.90 11.45 24.30
CA GLY A 165 -14.81 12.41 24.18
C GLY A 165 -13.44 11.75 24.00
N VAL A 166 -13.24 10.58 24.62
CA VAL A 166 -11.99 9.79 24.49
C VAL A 166 -11.74 9.30 23.06
N PHE A 167 -12.80 9.12 22.28
CA PHE A 167 -12.70 8.66 20.89
C PHE A 167 -12.57 9.80 19.86
N GLN A 168 -12.37 11.04 20.28
CA GLN A 168 -12.25 12.19 19.38
C GLN A 168 -10.95 12.13 18.54
N GLY A 169 -10.98 12.82 17.40
CA GLY A 169 -9.82 12.99 16.53
C GLY A 169 -9.48 11.74 15.73
N LEU A 170 -8.27 11.22 15.88
CA LEU A 170 -7.76 10.08 15.11
C LEU A 170 -8.61 8.82 15.30
N THR A 171 -8.93 8.48 16.54
CA THR A 171 -9.69 7.25 16.86
C THR A 171 -11.06 7.25 16.18
N PHE A 172 -11.74 8.40 16.17
CA PHE A 172 -13.03 8.54 15.50
C PHE A 172 -12.92 8.35 13.99
N VAL A 173 -11.88 8.91 13.36
CA VAL A 173 -11.60 8.71 11.94
C VAL A 173 -11.35 7.24 11.62
N VAL A 174 -10.53 6.55 12.41
CA VAL A 174 -10.23 5.12 12.22
C VAL A 174 -11.49 4.27 12.40
N THR A 175 -12.33 4.58 13.39
CA THR A 175 -13.60 3.87 13.60
C THR A 175 -14.55 4.03 12.42
N ILE A 176 -14.72 5.24 11.89
CA ILE A 176 -15.53 5.46 10.68
C ILE A 176 -14.92 4.71 9.50
N SER A 177 -13.60 4.76 9.35
CA SER A 177 -12.89 4.07 8.27
C SER A 177 -13.12 2.56 8.33
N PHE A 178 -13.17 1.96 9.51
CA PHE A 178 -13.48 0.54 9.67
C PHE A 178 -14.84 0.17 9.03
N PHE A 179 -15.89 0.91 9.37
CA PHE A 179 -17.23 0.66 8.81
C PHE A 179 -17.34 0.97 7.32
N VAL A 180 -16.61 1.95 6.83
CA VAL A 180 -16.59 2.31 5.41
C VAL A 180 -15.76 1.33 4.59
N MET A 181 -14.64 0.83 5.11
CA MET A 181 -13.78 -0.11 4.38
C MET A 181 -14.43 -1.50 4.20
N LEU A 182 -15.36 -1.90 5.05
CA LEU A 182 -16.06 -3.18 4.92
C LEU A 182 -16.86 -3.27 3.61
N PRO A 183 -17.82 -2.36 3.31
CA PRO A 183 -18.52 -2.37 2.02
C PRO A 183 -17.59 -2.10 0.83
N VAL A 184 -16.57 -1.26 1.00
CA VAL A 184 -15.58 -1.01 -0.07
C VAL A 184 -14.82 -2.28 -0.41
N ALA A 185 -14.39 -3.07 0.57
CA ALA A 185 -13.73 -4.35 0.36
C ALA A 185 -14.67 -5.36 -0.35
N ALA A 186 -15.93 -5.44 0.06
CA ALA A 186 -16.92 -6.29 -0.57
C ALA A 186 -17.15 -5.93 -2.05
N ILE A 187 -17.30 -4.64 -2.35
CA ILE A 187 -17.43 -4.16 -3.74
C ILE A 187 -16.17 -4.50 -4.55
N THR A 188 -14.99 -4.30 -3.96
CA THR A 188 -13.71 -4.62 -4.62
C THR A 188 -13.61 -6.12 -4.94
N CYS A 189 -14.03 -7.01 -4.05
CA CYS A 189 -14.04 -8.45 -4.30
C CYS A 189 -14.93 -8.86 -5.49
N VAL A 190 -16.00 -8.11 -5.76
CA VAL A 190 -16.90 -8.36 -6.91
C VAL A 190 -16.35 -7.75 -8.19
N VAL A 191 -15.91 -6.50 -8.12
CA VAL A 191 -15.55 -5.69 -9.30
C VAL A 191 -14.15 -6.04 -9.80
N TRP A 192 -13.18 -6.23 -8.90
CA TRP A 192 -11.77 -6.37 -9.26
C TRP A 192 -11.47 -7.62 -10.06
N PRO A 193 -11.95 -8.83 -9.72
CA PRO A 193 -11.75 -10.02 -10.53
C PRO A 193 -12.33 -9.89 -11.94
N THR A 194 -13.47 -9.20 -12.08
CA THR A 194 -14.10 -8.93 -13.38
C THR A 194 -13.21 -8.03 -14.25
N ILE A 195 -12.60 -7.00 -13.66
CA ILE A 195 -11.66 -6.10 -14.35
C ILE A 195 -10.39 -6.89 -14.75
N CYS A 196 -9.83 -7.70 -13.85
CA CYS A 196 -8.66 -8.51 -14.14
C CYS A 196 -8.91 -9.52 -15.27
N LEU A 197 -10.07 -10.18 -15.27
CA LEU A 197 -10.46 -11.12 -16.33
C LEU A 197 -10.62 -10.40 -17.69
N LEU A 198 -11.16 -9.19 -17.69
CA LEU A 198 -11.32 -8.39 -18.90
C LEU A 198 -9.96 -7.97 -19.51
N TYR A 199 -8.95 -7.76 -18.66
CA TYR A 199 -7.61 -7.36 -19.09
C TYR A 199 -6.73 -8.56 -19.49
N THR A 200 -6.99 -9.76 -18.94
CA THR A 200 -6.21 -10.99 -19.21
C THR A 200 -6.86 -11.92 -20.24
N SER A 201 -8.06 -11.58 -20.73
CA SER A 201 -8.67 -12.31 -21.84
C SER A 201 -7.96 -11.95 -23.15
N PRO A 202 -7.43 -12.92 -23.90
CA PRO A 202 -6.74 -12.70 -25.17
C PRO A 202 -7.67 -12.17 -26.26
#